data_4172fda2d7caba1cef9314ac288db46a
#
_entry.id   4172fda2d7caba1cef9314ac288db46a
#
_cell.length_a   1.000
_cell.length_b   1.000
_cell.length_c   1.000
_cell.angle_alpha   90.00
_cell.angle_beta   90.00
_cell.angle_gamma   90.00
#
_symmetry.space_group_name_H-M   'P 1'
#
loop_
_entity.id
_entity.type
_entity.pdbx_description
1 polymer ?
#
loop_
_entity_poly.entity_id
_entity_poly.type
_entity_poly.pdbx_seq_one_letter_code
_entity_poly.pdbx_strand_id
1 'polypeptide(L)'
;MKAIKFFAALFAAATLFTACGGNGGNNGGGVTPPVITPDEKPVMPEVAEVEGAYVIVVNFQEKPCNDVILAGAYKLADGQVSAWSAEPSAKFEAIAGYDGWYKATVYPLDAADDQGYLVRCKPVQLKDGAFEWSYQWARNSVEVLDGVFTLGDENGGEQFVGFAGTEDESRVVYVKSTGWATNPCAAAIPAGNGTFTIKIADTAYVAEGATFSIAGNFAEEAWNNSRVMTEVVKGKQYTWTGDYPENFQFKAIQVVNGQDIWAAGDNAKFDGETYEYTFTFDAPAE
;
A
#
# COMPACT_ATOMS: atom_id res chain seq x y z
N MET A 1 -2.60 44.02 14.59
CA MET A 1 -3.80 43.47 15.25
C MET A 1 -4.08 42.13 14.58
N LYS A 2 -3.68 41.03 15.22
CA LYS A 2 -3.88 39.65 14.71
C LYS A 2 -5.24 39.14 15.20
N ALA A 3 -6.13 38.79 14.30
CA ALA A 3 -7.43 38.25 14.62
C ALA A 3 -7.26 36.75 14.95
N ILE A 4 -7.57 36.40 16.20
CA ILE A 4 -7.65 35.02 16.69
C ILE A 4 -9.02 34.48 16.28
N LYS A 5 -9.04 33.48 15.43
CA LYS A 5 -10.27 32.75 15.11
C LYS A 5 -10.43 31.59 16.10
N PHE A 6 -11.38 31.70 17.01
CA PHE A 6 -11.83 30.58 17.84
C PHE A 6 -12.74 29.68 17.00
N PHE A 7 -12.38 28.42 16.82
CA PHE A 7 -13.30 27.38 16.38
C PHE A 7 -13.92 26.72 17.60
N ALA A 8 -15.23 26.83 17.71
CA ALA A 8 -16.01 26.17 18.75
C ALA A 8 -16.22 24.70 18.37
N ALA A 9 -15.74 23.80 19.21
CA ALA A 9 -16.02 22.37 19.11
C ALA A 9 -17.45 22.09 19.54
N LEU A 10 -18.26 21.55 18.65
CA LEU A 10 -19.63 21.11 18.91
C LEU A 10 -19.59 19.63 19.35
N PHE A 11 -19.76 19.38 20.65
CA PHE A 11 -19.97 18.04 21.18
C PHE A 11 -21.37 17.56 20.83
N ALA A 12 -21.51 16.56 19.97
CA ALA A 12 -22.75 15.82 19.78
C ALA A 12 -22.74 14.59 20.71
N ALA A 13 -23.58 14.64 21.74
CA ALA A 13 -23.82 13.51 22.63
C ALA A 13 -24.68 12.46 21.93
N ALA A 14 -24.15 11.26 21.71
CA ALA A 14 -24.93 10.13 21.25
C ALA A 14 -25.74 9.53 22.40
N THR A 15 -27.06 9.65 22.32
CA THR A 15 -27.99 9.00 23.23
C THR A 15 -28.16 7.53 22.84
N LEU A 16 -27.77 6.64 23.79
CA LEU A 16 -28.08 5.21 23.74
C LEU A 16 -29.58 4.98 23.91
N PHE A 17 -30.23 4.44 22.90
CA PHE A 17 -31.57 3.84 23.06
C PHE A 17 -31.41 2.35 23.34
N THR A 18 -31.63 1.98 24.61
CA THR A 18 -31.92 0.60 25.00
C THR A 18 -33.41 0.35 24.78
N ALA A 19 -33.75 -0.50 23.84
CA ALA A 19 -35.08 -1.08 23.72
C ALA A 19 -35.05 -2.52 24.19
N CYS A 20 -35.56 -2.78 25.39
CA CYS A 20 -35.99 -4.10 25.85
C CYS A 20 -37.40 -4.37 25.36
N GLY A 21 -37.64 -5.55 24.81
CA GLY A 21 -39.01 -6.04 24.59
C GLY A 21 -39.07 -7.27 23.73
N GLY A 22 -39.12 -8.47 24.36
CA GLY A 22 -40.23 -9.42 24.26
C GLY A 22 -40.18 -10.48 23.17
N ASN A 23 -39.67 -11.63 23.54
CA ASN A 23 -40.23 -13.00 23.39
C ASN A 23 -40.80 -13.48 22.05
N GLY A 24 -40.24 -14.58 21.55
CA GLY A 24 -41.00 -15.59 20.80
C GLY A 24 -40.36 -16.11 19.51
N GLY A 25 -39.70 -17.28 19.57
CA GLY A 25 -39.88 -18.31 18.54
C GLY A 25 -38.90 -18.40 17.37
N ASN A 26 -37.93 -19.23 17.52
CA ASN A 26 -37.46 -20.26 16.57
C ASN A 26 -36.85 -19.90 15.17
N ASN A 27 -35.61 -20.39 15.04
CA ASN A 27 -34.95 -20.92 13.83
C ASN A 27 -34.44 -19.95 12.73
N GLY A 28 -33.12 -20.03 12.58
CA GLY A 28 -32.38 -19.60 11.40
C GLY A 28 -31.29 -18.59 11.75
N GLY A 29 -30.16 -19.10 12.27
CA GLY A 29 -28.96 -18.28 12.48
C GLY A 29 -28.37 -17.81 11.15
N GLY A 30 -28.92 -16.79 10.57
CA GLY A 30 -28.28 -15.97 9.57
C GLY A 30 -27.28 -15.06 10.28
N VAL A 31 -26.01 -15.39 10.23
CA VAL A 31 -24.96 -14.44 10.58
C VAL A 31 -25.03 -13.34 9.50
N THR A 32 -25.65 -12.22 9.84
CA THR A 32 -25.55 -11.00 9.02
C THR A 32 -24.07 -10.64 8.98
N PRO A 33 -23.45 -10.57 7.79
CA PRO A 33 -22.09 -10.06 7.69
C PRO A 33 -22.06 -8.66 8.35
N PRO A 34 -20.98 -8.28 9.03
CA PRO A 34 -20.84 -6.95 9.55
C PRO A 34 -21.06 -5.96 8.40
N VAL A 35 -22.00 -5.03 8.56
CA VAL A 35 -22.20 -3.91 7.66
C VAL A 35 -20.92 -3.10 7.76
N ILE A 36 -20.03 -3.23 6.75
CA ILE A 36 -18.89 -2.34 6.59
C ILE A 36 -19.51 -1.00 6.20
N THR A 37 -19.60 -0.07 7.15
CA THR A 37 -19.96 1.32 6.86
C THR A 37 -18.80 1.91 6.06
N PRO A 38 -19.05 2.45 4.86
CA PRO A 38 -18.00 3.12 4.10
C PRO A 38 -17.59 4.42 4.81
N ASP A 39 -16.28 4.63 4.96
CA ASP A 39 -15.60 5.92 5.08
C ASP A 39 -15.92 6.84 6.28
N GLU A 40 -15.83 6.36 7.51
CA GLU A 40 -15.45 7.29 8.58
C GLU A 40 -13.95 7.58 8.46
N LYS A 41 -13.59 8.84 8.13
CA LYS A 41 -12.19 9.28 8.22
C LYS A 41 -11.68 8.95 9.64
N PRO A 42 -10.50 8.33 9.77
CA PRO A 42 -9.97 8.01 11.08
C PRO A 42 -9.84 9.29 11.94
N VAL A 43 -10.14 9.19 13.22
CA VAL A 43 -9.95 10.32 14.14
C VAL A 43 -8.47 10.67 14.15
N MET A 44 -8.13 11.86 13.65
CA MET A 44 -6.74 12.30 13.55
C MET A 44 -6.23 12.79 14.90
N PRO A 45 -4.99 12.42 15.29
CA PRO A 45 -4.35 12.98 16.47
C PRO A 45 -4.04 14.46 16.27
N GLU A 46 -4.13 15.26 17.31
CA GLU A 46 -3.60 16.62 17.31
C GLU A 46 -2.08 16.54 17.52
N VAL A 47 -1.31 16.98 16.52
CA VAL A 47 0.16 16.98 16.57
C VAL A 47 0.67 18.41 16.44
N ALA A 48 1.51 18.82 17.39
CA ALA A 48 2.09 20.16 17.38
C ALA A 48 3.14 20.31 16.28
N GLU A 49 3.21 21.50 15.68
CA GLU A 49 4.29 21.88 14.81
C GLU A 49 5.63 21.92 15.57
N VAL A 50 6.71 21.62 14.84
CA VAL A 50 8.09 21.75 15.31
C VAL A 50 8.77 22.85 14.50
N GLU A 51 9.36 23.82 15.18
CA GLU A 51 10.01 24.97 14.52
C GLU A 51 11.08 24.51 13.54
N GLY A 52 11.00 24.99 12.32
CA GLY A 52 11.95 24.68 11.24
C GLY A 52 11.85 23.27 10.68
N ALA A 53 10.93 22.44 11.15
CA ALA A 53 10.78 21.05 10.73
C ALA A 53 9.44 20.78 10.03
N TYR A 54 9.36 19.65 9.35
CA TYR A 54 8.13 19.02 8.90
C TYR A 54 7.83 17.79 9.76
N VAL A 55 6.57 17.65 10.18
CA VAL A 55 6.09 16.49 10.93
C VAL A 55 5.17 15.67 10.02
N ILE A 56 5.58 14.47 9.71
CA ILE A 56 4.83 13.55 8.86
C ILE A 56 4.09 12.58 9.76
N VAL A 57 2.76 12.65 9.73
CA VAL A 57 1.86 11.84 10.55
C VAL A 57 1.19 10.83 9.63
N VAL A 58 1.36 9.54 9.95
CA VAL A 58 0.85 8.45 9.13
C VAL A 58 -0.10 7.56 9.94
N ASN A 59 -1.27 7.29 9.36
CA ASN A 59 -2.14 6.21 9.80
C ASN A 59 -1.81 4.95 9.00
N PHE A 60 -1.11 4.01 9.60
CA PHE A 60 -0.88 2.70 9.00
C PHE A 60 -2.07 1.79 9.30
N GLN A 61 -2.92 1.53 8.29
CA GLN A 61 -4.06 0.60 8.41
C GLN A 61 -3.57 -0.83 8.68
N GLU A 62 -2.52 -1.23 7.99
CA GLU A 62 -1.74 -2.41 8.31
C GLU A 62 -0.59 -1.99 9.23
N LYS A 63 -0.74 -2.23 10.54
CA LYS A 63 0.23 -1.79 11.54
C LYS A 63 1.61 -2.35 11.27
N PRO A 64 2.67 -1.53 11.38
CA PRO A 64 4.02 -2.04 11.32
C PRO A 64 4.31 -2.96 12.51
N CYS A 65 5.05 -4.00 12.26
CA CYS A 65 5.46 -4.98 13.27
C CYS A 65 6.92 -4.80 13.70
N ASN A 66 7.67 -3.97 12.97
CA ASN A 66 9.05 -3.60 13.23
C ASN A 66 9.19 -2.08 13.28
N ASP A 67 10.37 -1.60 13.63
CA ASP A 67 10.72 -0.20 13.52
C ASP A 67 10.48 0.28 12.08
N VAL A 68 9.84 1.44 11.96
CA VAL A 68 9.65 2.13 10.68
C VAL A 68 10.56 3.32 10.63
N ILE A 69 11.36 3.40 9.59
CA ILE A 69 12.17 4.56 9.28
C ILE A 69 11.55 5.38 8.15
N LEU A 70 11.93 6.62 8.08
CA LEU A 70 11.61 7.50 6.97
C LEU A 70 12.83 7.52 6.03
N ALA A 71 12.82 6.68 5.00
CA ALA A 71 13.87 6.71 4.00
C ALA A 71 13.67 7.90 3.06
N GLY A 72 14.72 8.69 2.81
CA GLY A 72 14.57 9.88 1.97
C GLY A 72 15.75 10.84 1.98
N ALA A 73 15.57 11.96 1.33
CA ALA A 73 16.50 13.10 1.28
C ALA A 73 15.98 14.21 2.20
N TYR A 74 16.62 14.41 3.36
CA TYR A 74 16.27 15.42 4.38
C TYR A 74 17.37 15.49 5.44
N LYS A 75 17.27 16.45 6.39
CA LYS A 75 18.14 16.51 7.57
C LYS A 75 17.44 16.00 8.83
N LEU A 76 18.22 15.45 9.74
CA LEU A 76 17.84 15.17 11.12
C LEU A 76 18.04 16.40 12.02
N ALA A 77 17.53 16.36 13.25
CA ALA A 77 17.64 17.46 14.22
C ALA A 77 19.09 17.82 14.57
N ASP A 78 20.01 16.89 14.47
CA ASP A 78 21.45 17.10 14.70
C ASP A 78 22.19 17.60 13.43
N GLY A 79 21.50 17.83 12.34
CA GLY A 79 22.03 18.29 11.06
C GLY A 79 22.59 17.20 10.15
N GLN A 80 22.58 15.93 10.56
CA GLN A 80 22.96 14.83 9.68
C GLN A 80 21.99 14.73 8.50
N VAL A 81 22.51 14.43 7.31
CA VAL A 81 21.71 14.28 6.10
C VAL A 81 21.38 12.81 5.86
N SER A 82 20.09 12.52 5.77
CA SER A 82 19.62 11.24 5.25
C SER A 82 19.65 11.25 3.72
N ALA A 83 20.06 10.14 3.12
CA ALA A 83 20.20 10.00 1.68
C ALA A 83 19.70 8.62 1.21
N TRP A 84 18.39 8.36 1.39
CA TRP A 84 17.73 7.13 0.95
C TRP A 84 18.36 5.84 1.53
N SER A 85 18.79 5.88 2.77
CA SER A 85 19.46 4.77 3.46
C SER A 85 18.82 4.50 4.83
N ALA A 86 19.21 3.39 5.46
CA ALA A 86 18.76 3.05 6.80
C ALA A 86 19.30 4.02 7.86
N GLU A 87 20.53 4.46 7.70
CA GLU A 87 21.22 5.33 8.66
C GLU A 87 22.05 6.40 7.91
N PRO A 88 21.98 7.65 8.31
CA PRO A 88 21.06 8.18 9.32
C PRO A 88 19.64 8.34 8.78
N SER A 89 18.62 8.03 9.58
CA SER A 89 17.21 8.22 9.21
C SER A 89 16.34 8.56 10.41
N ALA A 90 15.26 9.32 10.18
CA ALA A 90 14.23 9.55 11.18
C ALA A 90 13.41 8.27 11.39
N LYS A 91 13.10 7.96 12.64
CA LYS A 91 12.21 6.84 13.00
C LYS A 91 10.80 7.35 13.27
N PHE A 92 9.83 6.52 12.93
CA PHE A 92 8.45 6.77 13.31
C PHE A 92 8.21 6.37 14.76
N GLU A 93 7.52 7.25 15.49
CA GLU A 93 7.08 7.02 16.86
C GLU A 93 5.58 6.86 16.87
N ALA A 94 5.06 5.83 17.59
CA ALA A 94 3.63 5.67 17.80
C ALA A 94 3.06 6.84 18.60
N ILE A 95 1.88 7.32 18.20
CA ILE A 95 1.19 8.42 18.90
C ILE A 95 0.33 7.83 20.01
N ALA A 96 0.65 8.15 21.26
CA ALA A 96 -0.05 7.61 22.41
C ALA A 96 -1.56 7.93 22.38
N GLY A 97 -2.39 6.92 22.58
CA GLY A 97 -3.85 7.03 22.55
C GLY A 97 -4.49 6.97 21.17
N TYR A 98 -3.70 6.90 20.10
CA TYR A 98 -4.18 6.82 18.72
C TYR A 98 -3.63 5.57 18.03
N ASP A 99 -4.44 4.53 18.01
CA ASP A 99 -4.05 3.25 17.44
C ASP A 99 -3.81 3.35 15.92
N GLY A 100 -2.71 2.78 15.44
CA GLY A 100 -2.30 2.84 14.03
C GLY A 100 -1.68 4.16 13.59
N TRP A 101 -1.59 5.17 14.46
CA TRP A 101 -1.01 6.46 14.15
C TRP A 101 0.44 6.58 14.62
N TYR A 102 1.27 7.08 13.72
CA TYR A 102 2.71 7.28 13.93
C TYR A 102 3.12 8.65 13.40
N LYS A 103 4.21 9.19 13.92
CA LYS A 103 4.81 10.44 13.44
C LYS A 103 6.32 10.33 13.31
N ALA A 104 6.87 11.07 12.36
CA ALA A 104 8.30 11.32 12.22
C ALA A 104 8.55 12.80 11.97
N THR A 105 9.65 13.33 12.48
CA THR A 105 10.04 14.74 12.31
C THR A 105 11.31 14.82 11.50
N VAL A 106 11.32 15.66 10.47
CA VAL A 106 12.46 15.88 9.56
C VAL A 106 12.68 17.36 9.29
N TYR A 107 13.87 17.72 8.89
CA TYR A 107 14.26 19.08 8.60
C TYR A 107 14.64 19.23 7.12
N PRO A 108 14.39 20.40 6.50
CA PRO A 108 14.71 20.62 5.11
C PRO A 108 16.22 20.58 4.87
N LEU A 109 16.63 20.13 3.69
CA LEU A 109 17.98 20.28 3.17
C LEU A 109 18.31 21.76 2.99
N ASP A 110 19.60 22.12 2.93
CA ASP A 110 20.05 23.48 2.64
C ASP A 110 19.81 23.88 1.17
N ALA A 111 19.72 22.89 0.28
CA ALA A 111 19.38 23.06 -1.12
C ALA A 111 18.48 21.90 -1.56
N ALA A 112 17.59 22.14 -2.51
CA ALA A 112 16.72 21.11 -3.05
C ALA A 112 17.52 19.97 -3.69
N ASP A 113 16.96 18.76 -3.61
CA ASP A 113 17.50 17.57 -4.25
C ASP A 113 17.40 17.66 -5.80
N ASP A 114 17.80 16.61 -6.50
CA ASP A 114 17.79 16.51 -7.96
C ASP A 114 16.38 16.62 -8.59
N GLN A 115 15.32 16.47 -7.79
CA GLN A 115 13.93 16.60 -8.20
C GLN A 115 13.24 17.88 -7.70
N GLY A 116 13.99 18.76 -7.02
CA GLY A 116 13.48 20.05 -6.57
C GLY A 116 12.85 20.06 -5.18
N TYR A 117 13.05 19.03 -4.37
CA TYR A 117 12.50 18.95 -3.01
C TYR A 117 13.55 19.24 -1.95
N LEU A 118 13.17 19.97 -0.91
CA LEU A 118 13.96 20.14 0.32
C LEU A 118 13.78 18.98 1.30
N VAL A 119 12.65 18.29 1.20
CA VAL A 119 12.38 17.00 1.86
C VAL A 119 11.67 16.12 0.87
N ARG A 120 12.14 14.90 0.69
CA ARG A 120 11.47 13.86 -0.10
C ARG A 120 11.70 12.52 0.58
N CYS A 121 10.63 11.82 0.94
CA CYS A 121 10.75 10.63 1.78
C CYS A 121 9.54 9.70 1.69
N LYS A 122 9.76 8.45 2.11
CA LYS A 122 8.72 7.42 2.25
C LYS A 122 9.03 6.47 3.40
N PRO A 123 7.99 5.95 4.10
CA PRO A 123 8.17 4.96 5.17
C PRO A 123 8.68 3.62 4.65
N VAL A 124 9.59 3.01 5.40
CA VAL A 124 10.10 1.65 5.18
C VAL A 124 10.20 0.94 6.52
N GLN A 125 9.68 -0.28 6.63
CA GLN A 125 9.92 -1.10 7.81
C GLN A 125 11.33 -1.71 7.77
N LEU A 126 11.94 -1.92 8.94
CA LEU A 126 13.17 -2.69 9.06
C LEU A 126 12.82 -4.15 9.39
N LYS A 127 13.47 -5.10 8.72
CA LYS A 127 13.38 -6.51 9.12
C LYS A 127 14.66 -6.90 9.84
N ASP A 128 14.55 -7.28 11.10
CA ASP A 128 15.72 -7.62 11.95
C ASP A 128 16.81 -6.52 11.94
N GLY A 129 16.37 -5.25 11.83
CA GLY A 129 17.24 -4.09 11.68
C GLY A 129 17.81 -3.87 10.28
N ALA A 130 17.54 -4.74 9.32
CA ALA A 130 17.96 -4.60 7.92
C ALA A 130 16.98 -3.75 7.11
N PHE A 131 17.53 -2.94 6.22
CA PHE A 131 16.78 -2.09 5.29
C PHE A 131 16.66 -2.75 3.92
N GLU A 132 15.42 -2.85 3.42
CA GLU A 132 15.13 -3.29 2.07
C GLU A 132 13.94 -2.51 1.50
N TRP A 133 14.02 -2.08 0.26
CA TRP A 133 12.94 -1.34 -0.42
C TRP A 133 11.65 -2.14 -0.56
N SER A 134 11.72 -3.46 -0.55
CA SER A 134 10.53 -4.32 -0.57
C SER A 134 9.60 -4.10 0.63
N TYR A 135 10.09 -3.52 1.74
CA TYR A 135 9.33 -3.26 2.96
C TYR A 135 8.79 -1.82 3.07
N GLN A 136 8.83 -1.05 1.98
CA GLN A 136 8.19 0.25 1.92
C GLN A 136 6.65 0.12 1.92
N TRP A 137 5.94 1.22 2.13
CA TRP A 137 4.50 1.21 1.91
C TRP A 137 4.13 0.77 0.49
N ALA A 138 2.94 0.18 0.31
CA ALA A 138 2.53 -0.37 -0.97
C ALA A 138 2.33 0.73 -2.01
N ARG A 139 2.48 0.38 -3.28
CA ARG A 139 2.20 1.27 -4.41
C ARG A 139 0.72 1.69 -4.39
N ASN A 140 0.45 2.94 -4.71
CA ASN A 140 -0.91 3.51 -4.77
C ASN A 140 -1.72 3.29 -3.48
N SER A 141 -1.05 3.11 -2.33
CA SER A 141 -1.68 2.82 -1.06
C SER A 141 -1.88 4.06 -0.18
N VAL A 142 -1.37 5.21 -0.59
CA VAL A 142 -1.31 6.41 0.23
C VAL A 142 -2.40 7.40 -0.16
N GLU A 143 -3.15 7.84 0.85
CA GLU A 143 -4.19 8.86 0.74
C GLU A 143 -3.81 10.05 1.61
N VAL A 144 -3.94 11.26 1.06
CA VAL A 144 -3.77 12.52 1.80
C VAL A 144 -5.01 12.74 2.66
N LEU A 145 -4.84 12.88 3.96
CA LEU A 145 -5.93 13.18 4.89
C LEU A 145 -6.02 14.68 5.21
N ASP A 146 -4.87 15.34 5.43
CA ASP A 146 -4.79 16.77 5.73
C ASP A 146 -3.39 17.31 5.48
N GLY A 147 -3.31 18.63 5.27
CA GLY A 147 -2.06 19.35 5.04
C GLY A 147 -1.76 19.57 3.55
N VAL A 148 -0.81 20.49 3.29
CA VAL A 148 -0.38 20.88 1.93
C VAL A 148 1.05 20.41 1.70
N PHE A 149 1.21 19.47 0.79
CA PHE A 149 2.50 18.89 0.38
C PHE A 149 2.33 18.19 -0.98
N THR A 150 3.41 17.75 -1.59
CA THR A 150 3.37 16.90 -2.77
C THR A 150 3.29 15.45 -2.34
N LEU A 151 2.26 14.73 -2.79
CA LEU A 151 2.28 13.29 -2.85
C LEU A 151 2.73 12.92 -4.26
N GLY A 152 4.03 12.67 -4.41
CA GLY A 152 4.62 12.33 -5.69
C GLY A 152 4.51 10.84 -6.00
N ASP A 153 4.66 10.53 -7.27
CA ASP A 153 4.67 9.16 -7.80
C ASP A 153 5.94 8.95 -8.63
N GLU A 154 6.64 7.87 -8.37
CA GLU A 154 7.81 7.44 -9.14
C GLU A 154 7.75 5.93 -9.39
N ASN A 155 8.46 5.44 -10.39
CA ASN A 155 8.58 4.01 -10.71
C ASN A 155 7.22 3.27 -10.82
N GLY A 156 6.18 3.95 -11.35
CA GLY A 156 4.88 3.35 -11.59
C GLY A 156 4.06 3.10 -10.34
N GLY A 157 3.92 4.10 -9.47
CA GLY A 157 3.05 4.07 -8.30
C GLY A 157 3.76 3.99 -6.95
N GLU A 158 5.09 4.12 -6.92
CA GLU A 158 5.85 4.28 -5.68
C GLU A 158 5.70 5.70 -5.15
N GLN A 159 4.81 5.86 -4.18
CA GLN A 159 4.46 7.18 -3.64
C GLN A 159 5.49 7.69 -2.64
N PHE A 160 5.71 8.99 -2.62
CA PHE A 160 6.54 9.67 -1.63
C PHE A 160 5.88 10.97 -1.15
N VAL A 161 6.26 11.43 0.04
CA VAL A 161 5.91 12.74 0.58
C VAL A 161 7.04 13.71 0.25
N GLY A 162 6.71 14.81 -0.41
CA GLY A 162 7.67 15.83 -0.85
C GLY A 162 7.29 17.24 -0.42
N PHE A 163 8.30 18.04 -0.02
CA PHE A 163 8.19 19.44 0.30
C PHE A 163 9.25 20.22 -0.49
N ALA A 164 8.79 21.15 -1.34
CA ALA A 164 9.67 21.99 -2.14
C ALA A 164 10.17 23.24 -1.37
N GLY A 165 9.64 23.51 -0.18
CA GLY A 165 9.99 24.65 0.65
C GLY A 165 9.23 25.92 0.30
N THR A 166 8.00 25.81 -0.15
CA THR A 166 7.13 26.95 -0.43
C THR A 166 6.43 27.45 0.83
N GLU A 167 6.03 28.75 0.85
CA GLU A 167 5.28 29.33 1.98
C GLU A 167 3.90 28.71 2.17
N ASP A 168 3.37 28.06 1.15
CA ASP A 168 2.04 27.43 1.15
C ASP A 168 2.05 26.00 1.73
N GLU A 169 3.23 25.43 2.03
CA GLU A 169 3.34 24.09 2.57
C GLU A 169 3.01 24.01 4.07
N SER A 170 2.28 22.96 4.44
CA SER A 170 1.99 22.69 5.85
C SER A 170 3.19 22.08 6.56
N ARG A 171 3.40 22.47 7.82
CA ARG A 171 4.47 21.89 8.65
C ARG A 171 4.08 20.58 9.31
N VAL A 172 2.79 20.29 9.44
CA VAL A 172 2.27 19.00 9.86
C VAL A 172 1.38 18.46 8.76
N VAL A 173 1.63 17.25 8.31
CA VAL A 173 0.85 16.63 7.25
C VAL A 173 0.38 15.25 7.68
N TYR A 174 -0.81 14.88 7.25
CA TYR A 174 -1.47 13.64 7.62
C TYR A 174 -1.75 12.80 6.38
N VAL A 175 -1.29 11.57 6.41
CA VAL A 175 -1.52 10.59 5.36
C VAL A 175 -2.05 9.29 5.94
N LYS A 176 -2.76 8.51 5.12
CA LYS A 176 -3.17 7.15 5.43
C LYS A 176 -2.47 6.21 4.45
N SER A 177 -1.90 5.12 4.96
CA SER A 177 -1.37 4.03 4.14
C SER A 177 -2.17 2.76 4.38
N THR A 178 -2.63 2.12 3.31
CA THR A 178 -3.45 0.91 3.41
C THR A 178 -2.63 -0.36 3.61
N GLY A 179 -1.31 -0.32 3.38
CA GLY A 179 -0.45 -1.49 3.60
C GLY A 179 0.99 -1.32 3.13
N TRP A 180 1.72 -2.42 3.17
CA TRP A 180 3.13 -2.52 2.82
C TRP A 180 3.31 -3.26 1.49
N ALA A 181 4.32 -2.90 0.70
CA ALA A 181 4.64 -3.61 -0.54
C ALA A 181 4.96 -5.09 -0.27
N THR A 182 5.70 -5.32 0.81
CA THR A 182 5.83 -6.62 1.48
C THR A 182 5.79 -6.37 2.98
N ASN A 183 4.91 -7.07 3.70
CA ASN A 183 4.91 -7.01 5.16
C ASN A 183 6.00 -7.95 5.69
N PRO A 184 7.06 -7.43 6.36
CA PRO A 184 8.15 -8.28 6.83
C PRO A 184 7.75 -9.26 7.94
N CYS A 185 6.57 -9.06 8.55
CA CYS A 185 6.02 -9.92 9.60
C CYS A 185 4.83 -10.77 9.15
N ALA A 186 4.43 -10.66 7.90
CA ALA A 186 3.46 -11.61 7.37
C ALA A 186 4.02 -13.03 7.54
N ALA A 187 3.19 -13.91 8.05
CA ALA A 187 3.56 -15.32 8.08
C ALA A 187 3.85 -15.76 6.64
N ALA A 188 4.96 -16.46 6.46
CA ALA A 188 5.28 -16.98 5.14
C ALA A 188 4.17 -17.94 4.68
N ILE A 189 3.67 -17.72 3.48
CA ILE A 189 2.78 -18.68 2.83
C ILE A 189 3.65 -19.85 2.36
N PRO A 190 3.48 -21.05 2.89
CA PRO A 190 4.36 -22.16 2.55
C PRO A 190 4.25 -22.53 1.07
N ALA A 191 5.35 -23.04 0.53
CA ALA A 191 5.33 -23.68 -0.78
C ALA A 191 4.33 -24.86 -0.80
N GLY A 192 3.73 -25.11 -1.94
CA GLY A 192 2.73 -26.17 -2.07
C GLY A 192 2.42 -26.53 -3.51
N ASN A 193 1.35 -27.30 -3.69
CA ASN A 193 0.81 -27.64 -5.00
C ASN A 193 -0.66 -27.22 -5.09
N GLY A 194 -1.06 -26.65 -6.22
CA GLY A 194 -2.43 -26.18 -6.37
C GLY A 194 -2.84 -25.93 -7.82
N THR A 195 -4.14 -25.75 -8.01
CA THR A 195 -4.73 -25.37 -9.30
C THR A 195 -5.24 -23.94 -9.20
N PHE A 196 -4.60 -23.04 -9.95
CA PHE A 196 -4.99 -21.64 -10.03
C PHE A 196 -5.90 -21.43 -11.24
N THR A 197 -7.02 -20.76 -11.01
CA THR A 197 -7.96 -20.34 -12.05
C THR A 197 -7.70 -18.89 -12.40
N ILE A 198 -7.39 -18.63 -13.65
CA ILE A 198 -7.09 -17.30 -14.16
C ILE A 198 -8.23 -16.85 -15.07
N LYS A 199 -8.91 -15.80 -14.69
CA LYS A 199 -9.95 -15.15 -15.48
C LYS A 199 -9.37 -13.95 -16.20
N ILE A 200 -9.80 -13.74 -17.42
CA ILE A 200 -9.47 -12.56 -18.21
C ILE A 200 -10.65 -11.60 -18.12
N ALA A 201 -10.39 -10.36 -17.72
CA ALA A 201 -11.43 -9.35 -17.59
C ALA A 201 -12.13 -9.11 -18.95
N ASP A 202 -13.44 -8.85 -18.94
CA ASP A 202 -14.21 -8.66 -20.17
C ASP A 202 -13.74 -7.46 -21.00
N THR A 203 -13.07 -6.49 -20.37
CA THR A 203 -12.48 -5.30 -21.02
C THR A 203 -11.04 -5.49 -21.47
N ALA A 204 -10.43 -6.65 -21.17
CA ALA A 204 -9.03 -6.91 -21.49
C ALA A 204 -8.83 -7.11 -23.00
N TYR A 205 -7.71 -6.62 -23.51
CA TYR A 205 -7.25 -6.97 -24.84
C TYR A 205 -6.83 -8.44 -24.88
N VAL A 206 -7.40 -9.21 -25.81
CA VAL A 206 -7.00 -10.58 -26.08
C VAL A 206 -6.63 -10.69 -27.55
N ALA A 207 -5.35 -10.94 -27.83
CA ALA A 207 -4.87 -11.08 -29.18
C ALA A 207 -5.37 -12.39 -29.82
N GLU A 208 -5.65 -12.36 -31.12
CA GLU A 208 -6.05 -13.56 -31.86
C GLU A 208 -4.92 -14.62 -31.86
N GLY A 209 -5.27 -15.85 -31.55
CA GLY A 209 -4.30 -16.96 -31.48
C GLY A 209 -3.38 -16.92 -30.26
N ALA A 210 -3.64 -16.06 -29.26
CA ALA A 210 -2.86 -16.03 -28.05
C ALA A 210 -2.94 -17.35 -27.28
N THR A 211 -1.82 -17.80 -26.74
CA THR A 211 -1.74 -18.77 -25.65
C THR A 211 -1.47 -18.03 -24.36
N PHE A 212 -1.83 -18.63 -23.24
CA PHE A 212 -1.64 -18.00 -21.92
C PHE A 212 -0.71 -18.81 -21.05
N SER A 213 0.13 -18.11 -20.31
CA SER A 213 1.08 -18.68 -19.35
C SER A 213 0.98 -17.95 -18.02
N ILE A 214 1.41 -18.63 -16.94
CA ILE A 214 1.62 -18.04 -15.64
C ILE A 214 3.13 -17.87 -15.41
N ALA A 215 3.56 -16.65 -15.12
CA ALA A 215 4.91 -16.35 -14.69
C ALA A 215 4.91 -16.00 -13.21
N GLY A 216 5.96 -16.31 -12.50
CA GLY A 216 6.04 -16.04 -11.06
C GLY A 216 7.43 -16.21 -10.50
N ASN A 217 7.56 -16.09 -9.19
CA ASN A 217 8.82 -16.24 -8.45
C ASN A 217 9.21 -17.72 -8.25
N PHE A 218 9.02 -18.56 -9.25
CA PHE A 218 9.43 -19.96 -9.24
C PHE A 218 10.96 -20.10 -9.07
N ALA A 219 11.41 -21.16 -8.41
CA ALA A 219 12.84 -21.41 -8.19
C ALA A 219 13.62 -21.58 -9.51
N GLU A 220 12.98 -22.24 -10.48
CA GLU A 220 13.53 -22.39 -11.84
C GLU A 220 12.66 -21.61 -12.82
N GLU A 221 13.29 -20.98 -13.79
CA GLU A 221 12.60 -20.22 -14.85
C GLU A 221 11.63 -19.16 -14.28
N ALA A 222 12.10 -18.39 -13.29
CA ALA A 222 11.33 -17.30 -12.71
C ALA A 222 10.91 -16.27 -13.78
N TRP A 223 9.69 -15.80 -13.66
CA TRP A 223 9.16 -14.70 -14.47
C TRP A 223 9.27 -14.89 -15.99
N ASN A 224 9.02 -16.10 -16.48
CA ASN A 224 8.97 -16.41 -17.90
C ASN A 224 7.63 -17.07 -18.31
N ASN A 225 7.45 -17.33 -19.60
CA ASN A 225 6.22 -17.89 -20.17
C ASN A 225 6.22 -19.43 -20.30
N SER A 226 7.13 -20.14 -19.62
CA SER A 226 7.28 -21.60 -19.77
C SER A 226 6.09 -22.41 -19.24
N ARG A 227 5.30 -21.85 -18.32
CA ARG A 227 4.18 -22.51 -17.65
C ARG A 227 2.86 -22.22 -18.35
N VAL A 228 2.63 -22.90 -19.45
CA VAL A 228 1.43 -22.73 -20.28
C VAL A 228 0.18 -23.16 -19.50
N MET A 229 -0.85 -22.33 -19.53
CA MET A 229 -2.16 -22.60 -18.92
C MET A 229 -3.07 -23.37 -19.88
N THR A 230 -3.99 -24.12 -19.31
CA THR A 230 -5.04 -24.83 -20.04
C THR A 230 -6.28 -23.95 -20.16
N GLU A 231 -6.77 -23.73 -21.38
CA GLU A 231 -8.01 -22.99 -21.62
C GLU A 231 -9.22 -23.82 -21.14
N VAL A 232 -10.06 -23.21 -20.30
CA VAL A 232 -11.30 -23.79 -19.78
C VAL A 232 -12.53 -23.15 -20.43
N VAL A 233 -12.51 -21.83 -20.57
CA VAL A 233 -13.52 -21.05 -21.29
C VAL A 233 -12.79 -20.19 -22.32
N LYS A 234 -13.17 -20.36 -23.59
CA LYS A 234 -12.48 -19.74 -24.71
C LYS A 234 -12.28 -18.24 -24.53
N GLY A 235 -11.01 -17.85 -24.49
CA GLY A 235 -10.57 -16.45 -24.35
C GLY A 235 -10.88 -15.80 -23.00
N LYS A 236 -11.43 -16.54 -22.03
CA LYS A 236 -11.94 -15.94 -20.76
C LYS A 236 -11.41 -16.56 -19.49
N GLN A 237 -11.17 -17.89 -19.50
CA GLN A 237 -10.76 -18.60 -18.30
C GLN A 237 -9.76 -19.69 -18.61
N TYR A 238 -8.71 -19.72 -17.82
CA TYR A 238 -7.59 -20.64 -17.92
C TYR A 238 -7.28 -21.25 -16.57
N THR A 239 -6.65 -22.42 -16.55
CA THR A 239 -6.14 -23.05 -15.32
C THR A 239 -4.67 -23.39 -15.47
N TRP A 240 -3.93 -23.28 -14.39
CA TRP A 240 -2.61 -23.82 -14.23
C TRP A 240 -2.57 -24.67 -12.96
N THR A 241 -1.97 -25.84 -13.04
CA THR A 241 -1.78 -26.75 -11.91
C THR A 241 -0.31 -27.08 -11.78
N GLY A 242 0.24 -26.94 -10.59
CA GLY A 242 1.63 -27.25 -10.34
C GLY A 242 2.10 -26.84 -8.96
N ASP A 243 3.40 -27.03 -8.74
CA ASP A 243 4.07 -26.64 -7.51
C ASP A 243 4.38 -25.15 -7.51
N TYR A 244 4.01 -24.47 -6.44
CA TYR A 244 4.29 -23.06 -6.24
C TYR A 244 5.26 -22.86 -5.06
N PRO A 245 6.13 -21.84 -5.14
CA PRO A 245 7.13 -21.57 -4.09
C PRO A 245 6.48 -20.89 -2.88
N GLU A 246 7.25 -20.79 -1.80
CA GLU A 246 6.92 -19.96 -0.64
C GLU A 246 6.67 -18.51 -1.06
N ASN A 247 5.66 -17.87 -0.48
CA ASN A 247 5.23 -16.50 -0.78
C ASN A 247 5.01 -16.27 -2.29
N PHE A 248 4.26 -17.17 -2.91
CA PHE A 248 4.05 -17.20 -4.34
C PHE A 248 3.47 -15.88 -4.86
N GLN A 249 4.21 -15.29 -5.80
CA GLN A 249 3.78 -14.12 -6.57
C GLN A 249 3.78 -14.49 -8.06
N PHE A 250 2.77 -14.04 -8.78
CA PHE A 250 2.62 -14.42 -10.18
C PHE A 250 1.86 -13.38 -11.00
N LYS A 251 1.93 -13.53 -12.29
CA LYS A 251 1.22 -12.72 -13.28
C LYS A 251 0.85 -13.57 -14.48
N ALA A 252 -0.25 -13.24 -15.15
CA ALA A 252 -0.60 -13.85 -16.41
C ALA A 252 0.16 -13.20 -17.57
N ILE A 253 0.50 -13.98 -18.58
CA ILE A 253 1.14 -13.55 -19.82
C ILE A 253 0.32 -14.10 -20.99
N GLN A 254 0.01 -13.24 -21.99
CA GLN A 254 -0.36 -13.68 -23.33
C GLN A 254 0.89 -13.89 -24.15
N VAL A 255 0.98 -15.00 -24.85
CA VAL A 255 2.07 -15.27 -25.80
C VAL A 255 1.50 -15.29 -27.22
N VAL A 256 1.93 -14.36 -28.04
CA VAL A 256 1.47 -14.16 -29.42
C VAL A 256 2.66 -14.13 -30.34
N ASN A 257 2.75 -15.06 -31.30
CA ASN A 257 3.87 -15.14 -32.23
C ASN A 257 5.25 -15.14 -31.52
N GLY A 258 5.34 -15.74 -30.34
CA GLY A 258 6.56 -15.80 -29.54
C GLY A 258 6.89 -14.51 -28.77
N GLN A 259 6.00 -13.53 -28.78
CA GLN A 259 6.13 -12.31 -27.97
C GLN A 259 5.25 -12.37 -26.75
N ASP A 260 5.76 -11.90 -25.61
CA ASP A 260 5.08 -11.85 -24.34
C ASP A 260 4.35 -10.51 -24.15
N ILE A 261 3.06 -10.56 -23.87
CA ILE A 261 2.24 -9.43 -23.45
C ILE A 261 1.87 -9.70 -22.00
N TRP A 262 2.41 -8.91 -21.10
CA TRP A 262 2.17 -9.04 -19.65
C TRP A 262 0.83 -8.44 -19.25
N ALA A 263 0.15 -9.09 -18.31
CA ALA A 263 -1.03 -8.51 -17.72
C ALA A 263 -0.72 -7.14 -17.09
N ALA A 264 -1.66 -6.21 -17.13
CA ALA A 264 -1.55 -4.90 -16.52
C ALA A 264 -1.58 -4.97 -14.98
N GLY A 265 -1.18 -3.88 -14.33
CA GLY A 265 -1.19 -3.75 -12.87
C GLY A 265 -0.07 -4.51 -12.16
N ASP A 266 -0.24 -4.75 -10.87
CA ASP A 266 0.74 -5.43 -10.01
C ASP A 266 0.71 -6.96 -10.16
N ASN A 267 1.73 -7.62 -9.61
CA ASN A 267 1.74 -9.07 -9.51
C ASN A 267 0.68 -9.52 -8.50
N ALA A 268 -0.04 -10.58 -8.83
CA ALA A 268 -0.89 -11.26 -7.85
C ALA A 268 -0.01 -11.91 -6.77
N LYS A 269 -0.46 -11.84 -5.53
CA LYS A 269 0.16 -12.53 -4.40
C LYS A 269 -0.80 -13.61 -3.91
N PHE A 270 -0.34 -14.83 -3.83
CA PHE A 270 -1.12 -15.91 -3.24
C PHE A 270 -1.19 -15.72 -1.72
N ASP A 271 -2.38 -15.78 -1.17
CA ASP A 271 -2.68 -15.58 0.24
C ASP A 271 -2.79 -16.89 1.06
N GLY A 272 -2.58 -18.02 0.40
CA GLY A 272 -2.74 -19.34 1.00
C GLY A 272 -4.13 -19.96 0.81
N GLU A 273 -5.11 -19.20 0.38
CA GLU A 273 -6.53 -19.60 0.31
C GLU A 273 -7.18 -19.33 -1.05
N THR A 274 -6.85 -18.21 -1.69
CA THR A 274 -7.48 -17.76 -2.94
C THR A 274 -6.80 -18.38 -4.15
N TYR A 275 -7.52 -19.21 -4.90
CA TYR A 275 -7.03 -19.86 -6.12
C TYR A 275 -7.64 -19.29 -7.41
N GLU A 276 -8.44 -18.23 -7.34
CA GLU A 276 -9.06 -17.60 -8.50
C GLU A 276 -8.64 -16.13 -8.58
N TYR A 277 -8.10 -15.72 -9.74
CA TYR A 277 -7.58 -14.38 -9.98
C TYR A 277 -8.07 -13.85 -11.33
N THR A 278 -8.29 -12.54 -11.39
CA THR A 278 -8.68 -11.85 -12.65
C THR A 278 -7.58 -10.92 -13.10
N PHE A 279 -7.17 -11.05 -14.36
CA PHE A 279 -6.18 -10.18 -14.97
C PHE A 279 -6.75 -9.40 -16.15
N THR A 280 -6.20 -8.22 -16.39
CA THR A 280 -6.48 -7.43 -17.59
C THR A 280 -5.20 -7.28 -18.41
N PHE A 281 -5.38 -7.01 -19.69
CA PHE A 281 -4.28 -6.75 -20.62
C PHE A 281 -4.60 -5.51 -21.40
N ASP A 282 -3.61 -4.65 -21.59
CA ASP A 282 -3.73 -3.47 -22.41
C ASP A 282 -3.41 -3.81 -23.87
N ALA A 283 -4.08 -3.14 -24.80
CA ALA A 283 -3.71 -3.25 -26.20
C ALA A 283 -2.28 -2.70 -26.41
N PRO A 284 -1.46 -3.32 -27.27
CA PRO A 284 -0.17 -2.74 -27.63
C PRO A 284 -0.35 -1.30 -28.12
N ALA A 285 0.57 -0.41 -27.74
CA ALA A 285 0.61 0.93 -28.30
C ALA A 285 0.88 0.82 -29.83
N GLU A 286 0.09 1.54 -30.64
CA GLU A 286 0.27 1.63 -32.08
C GLU A 286 1.56 2.36 -32.48
#